data_ac944ba840c5fe25ea99151b360a0c06
#
_entry.id   ac944ba840c5fe25ea99151b360a0c06
#
_cell.length_a   1.000
_cell.length_b   1.000
_cell.length_c   1.000
_cell.angle_alpha   90.00
_cell.angle_beta   90.00
_cell.angle_gamma   90.00
#
_symmetry.space_group_name_H-M   'P 1'
#
loop_
_entity.id
_entity.type
_entity.pdbx_description
1 polymer ?
#
loop_
_entity_poly.entity_id
_entity_poly.type
_entity_poly.pdbx_seq_one_letter_code
_entity_poly.pdbx_strand_id
1 'polypeptide(L)'
;MDRADLKVLIGCESSGVIRDAFFWAGFDAWSCDLLDADTPTNRHLKGDVREVMGWDEWDLIILAHPPCPRLCSTALRWISGRQGQDPISPVTGLPVPKKLPIGRTLPDLWNETKEAAQLFRDVMAGNAPMMCVENPKMHHVAKKLIWGGDFESLAKDDGTFKRTTVQPWHFATSEDSPDNTSKMTHLWLKGLPPLERTGSVDGVSIENG
;
A
#
# COMPACT_ATOMS: atom_id res chain seq x y z
N MET A 1 -10.82 -24.07 12.29
CA MET A 1 -10.27 -24.00 10.93
C MET A 1 -8.76 -24.09 11.11
N ASP A 2 -8.13 -25.04 10.46
CA ASP A 2 -6.67 -25.17 10.50
C ASP A 2 -6.06 -24.01 9.69
N ARG A 3 -4.86 -23.53 10.07
CA ARG A 3 -4.16 -22.50 9.30
C ARG A 3 -3.84 -22.95 7.88
N ALA A 4 -3.58 -24.25 7.70
CA ALA A 4 -3.28 -24.85 6.40
C ALA A 4 -4.48 -24.82 5.43
N ASP A 5 -5.70 -24.66 5.95
CA ASP A 5 -6.90 -24.55 5.13
C ASP A 5 -7.15 -23.09 4.66
N LEU A 6 -6.44 -22.11 5.24
CA LEU A 6 -6.59 -20.69 4.93
C LEU A 6 -5.69 -20.28 3.78
N LYS A 7 -6.29 -19.85 2.67
CA LYS A 7 -5.59 -19.37 1.48
C LYS A 7 -5.29 -17.88 1.58
N VAL A 8 -4.01 -17.54 1.47
CA VAL A 8 -3.51 -16.15 1.58
C VAL A 8 -2.88 -15.72 0.27
N LEU A 9 -3.38 -14.63 -0.31
CA LEU A 9 -2.79 -13.97 -1.47
C LEU A 9 -2.06 -12.71 -1.05
N ILE A 10 -0.78 -12.61 -1.37
CA ILE A 10 0.04 -11.41 -1.18
C ILE A 10 0.26 -10.77 -2.56
N GLY A 11 -0.47 -9.72 -2.86
CA GLY A 11 -0.38 -8.99 -4.12
C GLY A 11 0.68 -7.88 -4.09
N CYS A 12 1.25 -7.57 -5.24
CA CYS A 12 2.34 -6.62 -5.45
C CYS A 12 3.58 -7.00 -4.62
N GLU A 13 3.96 -8.28 -4.68
CA GLU A 13 5.11 -8.81 -3.97
C GLU A 13 5.90 -9.81 -4.82
N SER A 14 7.07 -9.42 -5.35
CA SER A 14 8.05 -10.29 -6.02
C SER A 14 9.04 -10.91 -5.04
N SER A 15 9.34 -10.24 -3.93
CA SER A 15 10.36 -10.67 -2.96
C SER A 15 10.05 -12.01 -2.27
N GLY A 16 8.78 -12.28 -2.04
CA GLY A 16 8.31 -13.46 -1.32
C GLY A 16 8.47 -13.39 0.21
N VAL A 17 8.96 -12.27 0.76
CA VAL A 17 9.23 -12.15 2.21
C VAL A 17 7.96 -12.32 3.03
N ILE A 18 6.87 -11.66 2.64
CA ILE A 18 5.59 -11.76 3.36
C ILE A 18 4.95 -13.12 3.10
N ARG A 19 4.96 -13.60 1.85
CA ARG A 19 4.50 -14.95 1.50
C ARG A 19 5.16 -16.02 2.37
N ASP A 20 6.49 -15.98 2.45
CA ASP A 20 7.24 -16.99 3.18
C ASP A 20 6.98 -16.91 4.69
N ALA A 21 6.80 -15.70 5.24
CA ALA A 21 6.41 -15.53 6.65
C ALA A 21 5.05 -16.21 6.95
N PHE A 22 4.05 -16.03 6.07
CA PHE A 22 2.76 -16.72 6.20
C PHE A 22 2.89 -18.24 5.99
N PHE A 23 3.67 -18.66 4.99
CA PHE A 23 3.92 -20.09 4.72
C PHE A 23 4.55 -20.79 5.92
N TRP A 24 5.59 -20.20 6.53
CA TRP A 24 6.23 -20.76 7.73
C TRP A 24 5.33 -20.70 8.97
N ALA A 25 4.35 -19.80 8.99
CA ALA A 25 3.29 -19.77 10.01
C ALA A 25 2.19 -20.81 9.79
N GLY A 26 2.28 -21.61 8.71
CA GLY A 26 1.39 -22.73 8.41
C GLY A 26 0.20 -22.42 7.51
N PHE A 27 0.18 -21.25 6.83
CA PHE A 27 -0.89 -20.89 5.89
C PHE A 27 -0.59 -21.37 4.46
N ASP A 28 -1.63 -21.56 3.65
CA ASP A 28 -1.48 -21.76 2.19
C ASP A 28 -1.29 -20.39 1.51
N ALA A 29 -0.04 -19.90 1.54
CA ALA A 29 0.31 -18.56 1.13
C ALA A 29 0.93 -18.52 -0.27
N TRP A 30 0.49 -17.54 -1.08
CA TRP A 30 0.90 -17.30 -2.45
C TRP A 30 1.23 -15.82 -2.64
N SER A 31 2.28 -15.50 -3.40
CA SER A 31 2.56 -14.13 -3.83
C SER A 31 2.12 -13.91 -5.27
N CYS A 32 1.86 -12.65 -5.62
CA CYS A 32 1.52 -12.22 -6.97
C CYS A 32 2.20 -10.89 -7.29
N ASP A 33 2.82 -10.80 -8.46
CA ASP A 33 3.38 -9.56 -9.00
C ASP A 33 3.40 -9.62 -10.53
N LEU A 34 3.55 -8.47 -11.19
CA LEU A 34 3.81 -8.37 -12.62
C LEU A 34 5.23 -8.88 -12.97
N LEU A 35 6.14 -8.84 -12.02
CA LEU A 35 7.50 -9.35 -12.10
C LEU A 35 7.56 -10.83 -11.73
N ASP A 36 8.64 -11.50 -12.14
CA ASP A 36 8.96 -12.83 -11.65
C ASP A 36 9.37 -12.77 -10.17
N ALA A 37 9.23 -13.90 -9.46
CA ALA A 37 9.70 -13.99 -8.09
C ALA A 37 11.22 -13.79 -8.00
N ASP A 38 11.71 -13.04 -7.02
CA ASP A 38 13.14 -12.80 -6.81
C ASP A 38 13.90 -14.10 -6.44
N THR A 39 13.19 -15.08 -5.88
CA THR A 39 13.72 -16.40 -5.54
C THR A 39 12.88 -17.50 -6.18
N PRO A 40 13.50 -18.63 -6.64
CA PRO A 40 12.76 -19.75 -7.21
C PRO A 40 11.70 -20.29 -6.26
N THR A 41 10.45 -20.36 -6.73
CA THR A 41 9.31 -20.86 -5.96
C THR A 41 8.19 -21.30 -6.90
N ASN A 42 7.37 -22.25 -6.45
CA ASN A 42 6.12 -22.62 -7.12
C ASN A 42 4.88 -21.91 -6.51
N ARG A 43 5.09 -20.98 -5.57
CA ARG A 43 4.05 -20.23 -4.86
C ARG A 43 4.02 -18.75 -5.25
N HIS A 44 4.38 -18.46 -6.50
CA HIS A 44 4.29 -17.12 -7.08
C HIS A 44 3.47 -17.15 -8.36
N LEU A 45 2.50 -16.25 -8.44
CA LEU A 45 1.62 -16.08 -9.59
C LEU A 45 2.02 -14.81 -10.32
N LYS A 46 2.65 -14.95 -11.49
CA LYS A 46 3.02 -13.79 -12.31
C LYS A 46 1.77 -13.27 -13.04
N GLY A 47 1.34 -12.06 -12.68
CA GLY A 47 0.16 -11.44 -13.27
C GLY A 47 -0.34 -10.21 -12.54
N ASP A 48 -1.40 -9.62 -13.06
CA ASP A 48 -2.09 -8.52 -12.40
C ASP A 48 -2.88 -9.07 -11.20
N VAL A 49 -2.65 -8.50 -10.03
CA VAL A 49 -3.33 -8.93 -8.80
C VAL A 49 -4.86 -8.87 -8.93
N ARG A 50 -5.40 -7.95 -9.74
CA ARG A 50 -6.84 -7.82 -9.98
C ARG A 50 -7.43 -9.05 -10.67
N GLU A 51 -6.67 -9.68 -11.56
CA GLU A 51 -7.04 -10.93 -12.23
C GLU A 51 -6.87 -12.11 -11.28
N VAL A 52 -5.72 -12.18 -10.61
CA VAL A 52 -5.36 -13.28 -9.69
C VAL A 52 -6.33 -13.37 -8.50
N MET A 53 -6.84 -12.25 -8.02
CA MET A 53 -7.89 -12.22 -6.98
C MET A 53 -9.15 -13.00 -7.37
N GLY A 54 -9.43 -13.12 -8.66
CA GLY A 54 -10.59 -13.86 -9.19
C GLY A 54 -10.32 -15.33 -9.50
N TRP A 55 -9.08 -15.82 -9.35
CA TRP A 55 -8.72 -17.19 -9.75
C TRP A 55 -9.10 -18.25 -8.71
N ASP A 56 -9.23 -17.84 -7.45
CA ASP A 56 -9.57 -18.75 -6.34
C ASP A 56 -10.40 -18.02 -5.27
N GLU A 57 -10.93 -18.79 -4.31
CA GLU A 57 -11.53 -18.25 -3.09
C GLU A 57 -10.42 -17.99 -2.06
N TRP A 58 -9.98 -16.74 -1.97
CA TRP A 58 -8.97 -16.31 -1.01
C TRP A 58 -9.60 -15.93 0.33
N ASP A 59 -9.08 -16.47 1.43
CA ASP A 59 -9.52 -16.11 2.78
C ASP A 59 -8.95 -14.76 3.22
N LEU A 60 -7.70 -14.48 2.83
CA LEU A 60 -7.01 -13.23 3.11
C LEU A 60 -6.29 -12.71 1.85
N ILE A 61 -6.53 -11.45 1.52
CA ILE A 61 -5.77 -10.73 0.49
C ILE A 61 -4.97 -9.61 1.16
N ILE A 62 -3.66 -9.59 0.92
CA ILE A 62 -2.75 -8.53 1.34
C ILE A 62 -2.24 -7.83 0.10
N LEU A 63 -2.45 -6.52 -0.03
CA LEU A 63 -1.76 -5.69 -1.02
C LEU A 63 -0.54 -5.08 -0.33
N ALA A 64 0.65 -5.67 -0.60
CA ALA A 64 1.85 -5.40 0.18
C ALA A 64 2.60 -4.15 -0.28
N HIS A 65 2.86 -4.03 -1.58
CA HIS A 65 3.67 -2.96 -2.17
C HIS A 65 2.95 -2.33 -3.38
N PRO A 66 1.75 -1.75 -3.19
CA PRO A 66 1.10 -1.05 -4.31
C PRO A 66 2.00 0.07 -4.82
N PRO A 67 1.75 0.62 -6.02
CA PRO A 67 2.57 1.71 -6.58
C PRO A 67 2.48 3.00 -5.75
N CYS A 68 2.94 2.92 -4.50
CA CYS A 68 2.88 3.97 -3.48
C CYS A 68 3.57 5.29 -3.88
N PRO A 69 4.61 5.35 -4.75
CA PRO A 69 5.16 6.63 -5.19
C PRO A 69 4.13 7.54 -5.85
N ARG A 70 3.02 6.97 -6.37
CA ARG A 70 1.95 7.75 -7.02
C ARG A 70 0.79 8.08 -6.08
N LEU A 71 0.79 7.58 -4.85
CA LEU A 71 -0.27 7.81 -3.87
C LEU A 71 0.21 8.56 -2.63
N CYS A 72 1.52 8.51 -2.34
CA CYS A 72 2.06 9.07 -1.10
C CYS A 72 2.33 10.58 -1.17
N SER A 73 2.37 11.20 0.00
CA SER A 73 2.58 12.64 0.14
C SER A 73 3.94 13.11 -0.35
N THR A 74 4.98 12.27 -0.30
CA THR A 74 6.32 12.61 -0.73
C THR A 74 6.42 12.83 -2.23
N ALA A 75 5.66 12.11 -3.04
CA ALA A 75 5.70 12.22 -4.49
C ALA A 75 4.62 13.16 -5.04
N LEU A 76 3.37 12.99 -4.60
CA LEU A 76 2.25 13.79 -5.12
C LEU A 76 2.36 15.28 -4.81
N ARG A 77 3.04 15.68 -3.74
CA ARG A 77 3.28 17.10 -3.45
C ARG A 77 4.00 17.85 -4.57
N TRP A 78 4.76 17.14 -5.40
CA TRP A 78 5.51 17.74 -6.51
C TRP A 78 4.69 17.95 -7.76
N ILE A 79 3.59 17.20 -7.94
CA ILE A 79 2.72 17.28 -9.12
C ILE A 79 1.35 17.88 -8.82
N SER A 80 0.88 17.83 -7.56
CA SER A 80 -0.42 18.39 -7.17
C SER A 80 -0.40 19.91 -6.90
N GLY A 81 0.79 20.49 -6.80
CA GLY A 81 0.97 21.91 -6.42
C GLY A 81 0.57 22.17 -4.97
N ARG A 82 1.20 23.17 -4.34
CA ARG A 82 0.58 23.85 -3.20
C ARG A 82 -0.29 24.94 -3.77
N GLN A 83 -1.55 25.01 -3.42
CA GLN A 83 -2.44 26.11 -3.86
C GLN A 83 -1.71 27.46 -3.67
N GLY A 84 -1.46 28.16 -4.78
CA GLY A 84 -0.85 29.47 -4.81
C GLY A 84 0.69 29.53 -4.88
N GLN A 85 1.41 28.40 -5.00
CA GLN A 85 2.89 28.42 -5.02
C GLN A 85 3.55 27.89 -6.30
N ASP A 86 2.86 27.10 -7.10
CA ASP A 86 3.40 26.58 -8.36
C ASP A 86 2.76 27.31 -9.55
N PRO A 87 3.54 27.69 -10.57
CA PRO A 87 3.00 28.27 -11.77
C PRO A 87 2.08 27.27 -12.46
N ILE A 88 0.91 27.73 -12.89
CA ILE A 88 -0.03 26.94 -13.67
C ILE A 88 0.38 26.98 -15.13
N SER A 89 0.48 25.82 -15.76
CA SER A 89 0.73 25.73 -17.21
C SER A 89 -0.43 26.38 -17.97
N PRO A 90 -0.17 27.36 -18.83
CA PRO A 90 -1.22 27.98 -19.65
C PRO A 90 -1.79 27.03 -20.70
N VAL A 91 -1.09 25.92 -20.99
CA VAL A 91 -1.51 24.92 -21.99
C VAL A 91 -2.37 23.82 -21.37
N THR A 92 -2.03 23.36 -20.17
CA THR A 92 -2.70 22.21 -19.54
C THR A 92 -3.59 22.59 -18.36
N GLY A 93 -3.51 23.82 -17.86
CA GLY A 93 -4.20 24.27 -16.65
C GLY A 93 -3.74 23.58 -15.36
N LEU A 94 -2.66 22.81 -15.41
CA LEU A 94 -2.11 22.05 -14.28
C LEU A 94 -0.87 22.74 -13.70
N PRO A 95 -0.57 22.51 -12.41
CA PRO A 95 0.68 22.99 -11.82
C PRO A 95 1.89 22.47 -12.58
N VAL A 96 2.88 23.33 -12.80
CA VAL A 96 4.16 22.95 -13.41
C VAL A 96 5.10 22.59 -12.29
N PRO A 97 5.49 21.31 -12.14
CA PRO A 97 6.40 20.90 -11.09
C PRO A 97 7.79 21.48 -11.35
N LYS A 98 8.49 21.84 -10.28
CA LYS A 98 9.85 22.39 -10.36
C LYS A 98 10.85 21.40 -10.95
N LYS A 99 10.58 20.10 -10.86
CA LYS A 99 11.44 19.04 -11.38
C LYS A 99 10.64 17.79 -11.70
N LEU A 100 10.56 17.43 -12.97
CA LEU A 100 10.02 16.15 -13.42
C LEU A 100 11.12 15.08 -13.46
N PRO A 101 10.78 13.80 -13.22
CA PRO A 101 11.70 12.70 -13.52
C PRO A 101 12.10 12.71 -15.00
N ILE A 102 13.34 12.30 -15.30
CA ILE A 102 13.86 12.28 -16.67
C ILE A 102 12.94 11.42 -17.56
N GLY A 103 12.59 11.98 -18.73
CA GLY A 103 11.77 11.30 -19.73
C GLY A 103 10.28 11.19 -19.37
N ARG A 104 9.81 11.89 -18.34
CA ARG A 104 8.41 11.89 -17.90
C ARG A 104 7.78 13.26 -18.10
N THR A 105 6.51 13.27 -18.48
CA THR A 105 5.69 14.48 -18.57
C THR A 105 4.73 14.56 -17.36
N LEU A 106 4.19 15.73 -17.09
CA LEU A 106 3.18 15.90 -16.04
C LEU A 106 1.91 15.06 -16.30
N PRO A 107 1.36 14.99 -17.53
CA PRO A 107 0.28 14.06 -17.85
C PRO A 107 0.60 12.59 -17.54
N ASP A 108 1.82 12.12 -17.83
CA ASP A 108 2.21 10.74 -17.52
C ASP A 108 2.10 10.46 -16.03
N LEU A 109 2.62 11.37 -15.20
CA LEU A 109 2.58 11.23 -13.74
C LEU A 109 1.14 11.26 -13.19
N TRP A 110 0.26 12.06 -13.78
CA TRP A 110 -1.16 12.07 -13.43
C TRP A 110 -1.87 10.79 -13.85
N ASN A 111 -1.57 10.24 -15.03
CA ASN A 111 -2.13 8.97 -15.47
C ASN A 111 -1.69 7.84 -14.56
N GLU A 112 -0.40 7.75 -14.22
CA GLU A 112 0.09 6.78 -13.24
C GLU A 112 -0.57 6.92 -11.87
N THR A 113 -0.85 8.16 -11.44
CA THR A 113 -1.57 8.41 -10.18
C THR A 113 -3.00 7.89 -10.23
N LYS A 114 -3.69 8.10 -11.36
CA LYS A 114 -5.06 7.58 -11.55
C LYS A 114 -5.08 6.05 -11.61
N GLU A 115 -4.11 5.43 -12.31
CA GLU A 115 -3.98 3.97 -12.39
C GLU A 115 -3.69 3.35 -11.02
N ALA A 116 -2.77 3.95 -10.24
CA ALA A 116 -2.50 3.52 -8.88
C ALA A 116 -3.73 3.65 -7.96
N ALA A 117 -4.49 4.75 -8.10
CA ALA A 117 -5.72 4.94 -7.36
C ALA A 117 -6.81 3.95 -7.79
N GLN A 118 -6.87 3.60 -9.09
CA GLN A 118 -7.80 2.59 -9.59
C GLN A 118 -7.45 1.20 -9.07
N LEU A 119 -6.17 0.79 -9.12
CA LEU A 119 -5.71 -0.47 -8.53
C LEU A 119 -6.13 -0.58 -7.07
N PHE A 120 -5.92 0.50 -6.30
CA PHE A 120 -6.28 0.52 -4.89
C PHE A 120 -7.79 0.29 -4.68
N ARG A 121 -8.63 0.95 -5.50
CA ARG A 121 -10.11 0.76 -5.46
C ARG A 121 -10.51 -0.67 -5.84
N ASP A 122 -9.92 -1.19 -6.91
CA ASP A 122 -10.27 -2.52 -7.43
C ASP A 122 -9.95 -3.60 -6.40
N VAL A 123 -8.78 -3.50 -5.74
CA VAL A 123 -8.42 -4.42 -4.67
C VAL A 123 -9.35 -4.28 -3.47
N MET A 124 -9.65 -3.05 -3.03
CA MET A 124 -10.57 -2.85 -1.90
C MET A 124 -12.00 -3.32 -2.18
N ALA A 125 -12.42 -3.38 -3.45
CA ALA A 125 -13.70 -3.93 -3.87
C ALA A 125 -13.73 -5.47 -3.91
N GLY A 126 -12.62 -6.14 -3.63
CA GLY A 126 -12.52 -7.60 -3.62
C GLY A 126 -13.39 -8.27 -2.56
N ASN A 127 -13.76 -9.52 -2.85
CA ASN A 127 -14.71 -10.28 -2.03
C ASN A 127 -14.10 -11.09 -0.89
N ALA A 128 -12.76 -11.09 -0.72
CA ALA A 128 -12.14 -11.83 0.37
C ALA A 128 -12.71 -11.40 1.73
N PRO A 129 -12.97 -12.34 2.65
CA PRO A 129 -13.48 -12.04 3.99
C PRO A 129 -12.52 -11.20 4.81
N MET A 130 -11.20 -11.41 4.61
CA MET A 130 -10.15 -10.63 5.25
C MET A 130 -9.27 -9.92 4.22
N MET A 131 -8.95 -8.65 4.46
CA MET A 131 -8.08 -7.88 3.58
C MET A 131 -7.18 -6.94 4.38
N CYS A 132 -5.95 -6.76 3.88
CA CYS A 132 -5.01 -5.76 4.36
C CYS A 132 -4.39 -5.02 3.17
N VAL A 133 -4.62 -3.73 3.06
CA VAL A 133 -4.05 -2.91 1.98
C VAL A 133 -3.09 -1.90 2.58
N GLU A 134 -1.82 -1.98 2.16
CA GLU A 134 -0.74 -1.12 2.66
C GLU A 134 -0.61 0.13 1.80
N ASN A 135 -0.33 1.27 2.43
CA ASN A 135 0.28 2.43 1.77
C ASN A 135 0.97 3.35 2.78
N PRO A 136 2.12 3.96 2.46
CA PRO A 136 2.65 5.06 3.25
C PRO A 136 1.64 6.21 3.35
N LYS A 137 1.89 7.19 4.20
CA LYS A 137 0.98 8.34 4.40
C LYS A 137 0.49 8.89 3.06
N MET A 138 -0.78 8.60 2.76
CA MET A 138 -1.41 8.92 1.49
C MET A 138 -1.68 10.43 1.36
N HIS A 139 -1.44 10.98 0.17
CA HIS A 139 -1.73 12.37 -0.14
C HIS A 139 -3.24 12.61 -0.28
N HIS A 140 -3.72 13.81 0.09
CA HIS A 140 -5.16 14.14 0.02
C HIS A 140 -5.75 14.00 -1.39
N VAL A 141 -4.97 14.31 -2.44
CA VAL A 141 -5.39 14.13 -3.84
C VAL A 141 -5.60 12.65 -4.18
N ALA A 142 -4.70 11.77 -3.73
CA ALA A 142 -4.88 10.33 -3.92
C ALA A 142 -6.13 9.83 -3.18
N LYS A 143 -6.34 10.25 -1.94
CA LYS A 143 -7.57 9.96 -1.20
C LYS A 143 -8.82 10.37 -1.96
N LYS A 144 -8.83 11.59 -2.53
CA LYS A 144 -9.94 12.08 -3.33
C LYS A 144 -10.18 11.25 -4.60
N LEU A 145 -9.11 10.78 -5.25
CA LEU A 145 -9.22 9.90 -6.42
C LEU A 145 -9.75 8.51 -6.05
N ILE A 146 -9.38 7.97 -4.88
CA ILE A 146 -9.79 6.64 -4.44
C ILE A 146 -11.23 6.65 -3.92
N TRP A 147 -11.58 7.58 -3.05
CA TRP A 147 -12.86 7.60 -2.33
C TRP A 147 -13.80 8.75 -2.69
N GLY A 148 -13.42 9.62 -3.61
CA GLY A 148 -14.23 10.78 -4.01
C GLY A 148 -14.28 11.93 -2.99
N GLY A 149 -13.72 11.77 -1.81
CA GLY A 149 -13.77 12.73 -0.72
C GLY A 149 -12.79 12.45 0.40
N ASP A 150 -13.13 12.86 1.64
CA ASP A 150 -12.31 12.57 2.80
C ASP A 150 -12.56 11.14 3.27
N PHE A 151 -11.51 10.32 3.23
CA PHE A 151 -11.56 8.92 3.66
C PHE A 151 -12.08 8.75 5.09
N GLU A 152 -11.79 9.70 5.98
CA GLU A 152 -12.21 9.60 7.38
C GLU A 152 -13.74 9.66 7.55
N SER A 153 -14.45 10.30 6.61
CA SER A 153 -15.90 10.24 6.58
C SER A 153 -16.42 8.93 5.98
N LEU A 154 -15.78 8.44 4.90
CA LEU A 154 -16.23 7.23 4.19
C LEU A 154 -15.92 5.93 4.93
N ALA A 155 -14.74 5.83 5.56
CA ALA A 155 -14.39 4.66 6.37
C ALA A 155 -15.17 4.54 7.68
N LYS A 156 -15.85 5.61 8.11
CA LYS A 156 -16.75 5.58 9.28
C LYS A 156 -18.15 5.12 8.91
N ASP A 157 -18.56 5.28 7.65
CA ASP A 157 -19.98 5.15 7.27
C ASP A 157 -20.38 3.73 6.87
N ASP A 158 -19.47 2.91 6.30
CA ASP A 158 -19.79 1.53 5.92
C ASP A 158 -19.18 0.44 6.82
N GLY A 159 -18.22 0.81 7.68
CA GLY A 159 -17.58 -0.11 8.63
C GLY A 159 -16.75 -1.23 8.00
N THR A 160 -16.63 -1.25 6.67
CA THR A 160 -15.99 -2.34 5.92
C THR A 160 -14.48 -2.36 6.15
N PHE A 161 -13.82 -1.19 6.07
CA PHE A 161 -12.40 -1.06 6.32
C PHE A 161 -12.10 -0.16 7.51
N LYS A 162 -11.13 -0.58 8.32
CA LYS A 162 -10.57 0.22 9.43
C LYS A 162 -9.12 0.56 9.12
N ARG A 163 -8.75 1.85 9.26
CA ARG A 163 -7.37 2.27 9.11
C ARG A 163 -6.61 2.12 10.42
N THR A 164 -5.49 1.38 10.38
CA THR A 164 -4.48 1.33 11.42
C THR A 164 -3.21 2.02 10.94
N THR A 165 -2.54 2.76 11.81
CA THR A 165 -1.24 3.37 11.50
C THR A 165 -0.16 2.64 12.25
N VAL A 166 0.85 2.17 11.53
CA VAL A 166 2.00 1.47 12.07
C VAL A 166 3.31 2.15 11.70
N GLN A 167 4.34 1.84 12.45
CA GLN A 167 5.71 2.22 12.21
C GLN A 167 6.57 0.96 12.36
N PRO A 168 7.68 0.77 11.63
CA PRO A 168 8.54 -0.39 11.80
C PRO A 168 9.02 -0.55 13.24
N TRP A 169 9.41 0.54 13.92
CA TRP A 169 9.85 0.51 15.31
C TRP A 169 8.81 0.00 16.30
N HIS A 170 7.50 -0.04 15.95
CA HIS A 170 6.47 -0.68 16.78
C HIS A 170 6.74 -2.17 16.99
N PHE A 171 7.57 -2.78 16.14
CA PHE A 171 7.88 -4.21 16.15
C PHE A 171 9.37 -4.48 16.43
N ALA A 172 10.19 -3.44 16.57
CA ALA A 172 11.61 -3.55 16.87
C ALA A 172 11.84 -4.10 18.28
N THR A 173 12.74 -5.07 18.38
CA THR A 173 13.06 -5.75 19.66
C THR A 173 14.25 -5.12 20.39
N SER A 174 15.03 -4.28 19.71
CA SER A 174 16.17 -3.55 20.27
C SER A 174 16.44 -2.26 19.49
N GLU A 175 17.22 -1.35 20.04
CA GLU A 175 17.62 -0.10 19.37
C GLU A 175 18.45 -0.35 18.12
N ASP A 176 19.22 -1.43 18.09
CA ASP A 176 20.06 -1.85 16.95
C ASP A 176 19.27 -2.67 15.90
N SER A 177 17.98 -2.92 16.13
CA SER A 177 17.14 -3.64 15.16
C SER A 177 17.03 -2.86 13.85
N PRO A 178 17.15 -3.51 12.68
CA PRO A 178 16.91 -2.89 11.38
C PRO A 178 15.49 -2.31 11.27
N ASP A 179 14.54 -2.83 12.06
CA ASP A 179 13.16 -2.32 12.14
C ASP A 179 13.03 -1.07 13.00
N ASN A 180 14.09 -0.68 13.74
CA ASN A 180 14.08 0.55 14.54
C ASN A 180 14.19 1.80 13.64
N THR A 181 13.23 1.96 12.75
CA THR A 181 13.12 3.06 11.80
C THR A 181 11.74 3.68 11.81
N SER A 182 11.66 4.94 11.39
CA SER A 182 10.40 5.67 11.27
C SER A 182 9.93 5.70 9.82
N LYS A 183 8.86 4.94 9.53
CA LYS A 183 8.15 4.98 8.24
C LYS A 183 6.66 4.87 8.52
N MET A 184 5.97 6.00 8.60
CA MET A 184 4.53 6.00 8.83
C MET A 184 3.81 5.27 7.70
N THR A 185 3.22 4.12 8.03
CA THR A 185 2.48 3.26 7.11
C THR A 185 1.05 3.13 7.57
N HIS A 186 0.11 3.27 6.65
CA HIS A 186 -1.30 3.02 6.88
C HIS A 186 -1.68 1.65 6.34
N LEU A 187 -2.40 0.90 7.15
CA LEU A 187 -3.01 -0.37 6.78
C LEU A 187 -4.52 -0.20 6.84
N TRP A 188 -5.20 -0.49 5.73
CA TRP A 188 -6.66 -0.58 5.68
C TRP A 188 -7.03 -2.04 5.84
N LEU A 189 -7.70 -2.35 6.95
CA LEU A 189 -8.01 -3.69 7.41
C LEU A 189 -9.52 -3.96 7.27
N LYS A 190 -9.88 -5.05 6.60
CA LYS A 190 -11.23 -5.62 6.53
C LYS A 190 -11.20 -7.00 7.19
N GLY A 191 -12.10 -7.28 8.11
CA GLY A 191 -12.20 -8.59 8.78
C GLY A 191 -11.00 -8.96 9.65
N LEU A 192 -10.05 -8.05 9.86
CA LEU A 192 -8.84 -8.24 10.65
C LEU A 192 -8.85 -7.35 11.89
N PRO A 193 -8.27 -7.80 13.03
CA PRO A 193 -8.03 -6.94 14.18
C PRO A 193 -6.97 -5.88 13.86
N PRO A 194 -6.95 -4.74 14.59
CA PRO A 194 -5.82 -3.81 14.50
C PRO A 194 -4.53 -4.52 14.94
N LEU A 195 -3.40 -4.13 14.31
CA LEU A 195 -2.11 -4.63 14.74
C LEU A 195 -1.72 -4.02 16.09
N GLU A 196 -1.33 -4.88 17.01
CA GLU A 196 -0.79 -4.48 18.30
C GLU A 196 0.73 -4.31 18.23
N ARG A 197 1.23 -3.33 18.95
CA ARG A 197 2.67 -3.13 19.08
C ARG A 197 3.28 -4.28 19.90
N THR A 198 4.30 -4.93 19.35
CA THR A 198 5.02 -6.05 20.01
C THR A 198 6.47 -5.72 20.31
N GLY A 199 7.01 -4.62 19.79
CA GLY A 199 8.38 -4.18 20.04
C GLY A 199 8.57 -3.58 21.44
N SER A 200 9.81 -3.62 21.90
CA SER A 200 10.25 -3.09 23.21
C SER A 200 10.91 -1.71 23.14
N VAL A 201 11.09 -1.15 21.93
CA VAL A 201 11.74 0.15 21.71
C VAL A 201 10.71 1.27 21.87
N ASP A 202 11.07 2.34 22.59
CA ASP A 202 10.14 3.47 22.86
C ASP A 202 9.97 4.47 21.71
N GLY A 203 10.63 4.24 20.59
CA GLY A 203 10.55 5.03 19.37
C GLY A 203 11.85 5.71 19.02
N VAL A 204 12.01 6.00 17.74
CA VAL A 204 13.13 6.77 17.21
C VAL A 204 12.81 8.25 17.42
N SER A 205 13.62 8.95 18.20
CA SER A 205 13.62 10.42 18.23
C SER A 205 14.01 10.90 16.84
N ILE A 206 13.06 11.45 16.08
CA ILE A 206 13.40 12.18 14.86
C ILE A 206 14.03 13.48 15.34
N GLU A 207 15.34 13.52 15.50
CA GLU A 207 16.06 14.78 15.48
C GLU A 207 15.84 15.38 14.10
N ASN A 208 15.13 16.52 14.08
CA ASN A 208 14.89 17.28 12.87
C ASN A 208 16.23 17.73 12.30
N GLY A 209 16.70 17.06 11.24
CA GLY A 209 17.80 17.50 10.37
C GLY A 209 17.23 18.25 9.16
#